data_cb03eb0672eaf887dd08b7a97e8132ce
#
_entry.id   cb03eb0672eaf887dd08b7a97e8132ce
#
_cell.length_a   1.000
_cell.length_b   1.000
_cell.length_c   1.000
_cell.angle_alpha   90.00
_cell.angle_beta   90.00
_cell.angle_gamma   90.00
#
_symmetry.space_group_name_H-M   'P 1'
#
loop_
_entity.id
_entity.type
_entity.pdbx_description
1 polymer ?
#
loop_
_entity_poly.entity_id
_entity_poly.type
_entity_poly.pdbx_seq_one_letter_code
_entity_poly.pdbx_strand_id
1 'polypeptide(L)'
;MEAIFEIIRYCDELSRFHIEPRNLRQYVVSANRESTMFEQVLVGMLGLDDSDEDRSAKLERAFKKLHDLTDGLHTALLKGRVFESLNAVVKDADVDSIDD
;
A
#
# COMPACT_ATOMS: atom_id res chain seq x y z
N MET A 1 -3.36 -18.94 7.10
CA MET A 1 -4.72 -18.86 7.66
C MET A 1 -5.03 -17.49 8.26
N GLU A 2 -4.13 -16.97 9.09
CA GLU A 2 -4.33 -15.66 9.71
C GLU A 2 -4.50 -14.53 8.70
N ALA A 3 -3.74 -14.56 7.61
CA ALA A 3 -3.83 -13.53 6.57
C ALA A 3 -5.21 -13.49 5.91
N ILE A 4 -5.85 -14.64 5.75
CA ILE A 4 -7.19 -14.72 5.15
C ILE A 4 -8.22 -14.03 6.04
N PHE A 5 -8.16 -14.26 7.35
CA PHE A 5 -9.06 -13.61 8.30
C PHE A 5 -8.85 -12.10 8.34
N GLU A 6 -7.60 -11.66 8.28
CA GLU A 6 -7.27 -10.24 8.21
C GLU A 6 -7.84 -9.60 6.95
N ILE A 7 -7.68 -10.27 5.81
CA ILE A 7 -8.22 -9.78 4.54
C ILE A 7 -9.73 -9.62 4.62
N ILE A 8 -10.42 -10.63 5.15
CA ILE A 8 -11.88 -10.61 5.29
C ILE A 8 -12.30 -9.45 6.20
N ARG A 9 -11.59 -9.26 7.31
CA ARG A 9 -11.89 -8.19 8.26
C ARG A 9 -11.76 -6.81 7.61
N TYR A 10 -10.66 -6.59 6.87
CA TYR A 10 -10.46 -5.31 6.17
C TYR A 10 -11.50 -5.08 5.09
N CYS A 11 -11.86 -6.11 4.35
CA CYS A 11 -12.90 -6.01 3.32
C CYS A 11 -14.24 -5.65 3.95
N ASP A 12 -14.57 -6.27 5.09
CA ASP A 12 -15.81 -5.98 5.80
C ASP A 12 -15.85 -4.53 6.29
N GLU A 13 -14.76 -4.06 6.88
CA GLU A 13 -14.68 -2.68 7.34
C GLU A 13 -14.74 -1.68 6.19
N LEU A 14 -14.08 -1.98 5.07
CA LEU A 14 -14.11 -1.13 3.89
C LEU A 14 -15.50 -1.05 3.26
N SER A 15 -16.29 -2.13 3.36
CA SER A 15 -17.64 -2.14 2.83
C SER A 15 -18.53 -1.11 3.52
N ARG A 16 -18.19 -0.73 4.75
CA ARG A 16 -18.92 0.30 5.50
C ARG A 16 -18.73 1.69 4.89
N PHE A 17 -17.67 1.88 4.10
CA PHE A 17 -17.43 3.09 3.33
C PHE A 17 -17.95 2.98 1.91
N HIS A 18 -18.77 1.98 1.63
CA HIS A 18 -19.34 1.71 0.31
C HIS A 18 -18.31 1.33 -0.73
N ILE A 19 -17.18 0.76 -0.29
CA ILE A 19 -16.15 0.22 -1.18
C ILE A 19 -16.55 -1.21 -1.54
N GLU A 20 -16.88 -1.42 -2.81
CA GLU A 20 -17.34 -2.71 -3.31
C GLU A 20 -16.16 -3.64 -3.60
N PRO A 21 -16.40 -4.99 -3.58
CA PRO A 21 -15.33 -5.94 -3.89
C PRO A 21 -14.60 -5.69 -5.22
N ARG A 22 -15.31 -5.22 -6.24
CA ARG A 22 -14.68 -4.91 -7.55
C ARG A 22 -13.65 -3.79 -7.43
N ASN A 23 -13.85 -2.86 -6.49
CA ASN A 23 -12.89 -1.78 -6.24
C ASN A 23 -11.62 -2.30 -5.57
N LEU A 24 -11.73 -3.43 -4.87
CA LEU A 24 -10.60 -4.03 -4.16
C LEU A 24 -9.65 -4.81 -5.09
N ARG A 25 -10.09 -5.08 -6.32
CA ARG A 25 -9.25 -5.79 -7.30
C ARG A 25 -7.93 -5.07 -7.55
N GLN A 26 -7.96 -3.75 -7.56
CA GLN A 26 -6.75 -2.95 -7.77
C GLN A 26 -5.69 -3.22 -6.70
N TYR A 27 -6.12 -3.51 -5.47
CA TYR A 27 -5.18 -3.82 -4.38
C TYR A 27 -4.51 -5.18 -4.60
N VAL A 28 -5.27 -6.16 -5.12
CA VAL A 28 -4.70 -7.46 -5.46
C VAL A 28 -3.65 -7.32 -6.56
N VAL A 29 -3.97 -6.56 -7.60
CA VAL A 29 -3.04 -6.31 -8.71
C VAL A 29 -1.78 -5.60 -8.20
N SER A 30 -1.95 -4.58 -7.37
CA SER A 30 -0.81 -3.85 -6.78
C SER A 30 0.04 -4.75 -5.90
N ALA A 31 -0.60 -5.56 -5.06
CA ALA A 31 0.11 -6.49 -4.18
C ALA A 31 0.92 -7.50 -4.97
N ASN A 32 0.36 -8.01 -6.07
CA ASN A 32 1.08 -8.95 -6.94
C ASN A 32 2.31 -8.32 -7.59
N ARG A 33 2.19 -7.07 -8.01
CA ARG A 33 3.32 -6.33 -8.59
C ARG A 33 4.39 -6.06 -7.56
N GLU A 34 4.00 -5.63 -6.37
CA GLU A 34 4.93 -5.39 -5.26
C GLU A 34 5.62 -6.69 -4.85
N SER A 35 4.88 -7.79 -4.81
CA SER A 35 5.43 -9.10 -4.46
C SER A 35 6.58 -9.47 -5.39
N THR A 36 6.40 -9.27 -6.70
CA THR A 36 7.45 -9.54 -7.68
C THR A 36 8.67 -8.66 -7.45
N MET A 37 8.47 -7.39 -7.20
CA MET A 37 9.55 -6.45 -6.92
C MET A 37 10.31 -6.84 -5.65
N PHE A 38 9.56 -7.17 -4.59
CA PHE A 38 10.15 -7.58 -3.31
C PHE A 38 10.97 -8.85 -3.48
N GLU A 39 10.46 -9.84 -4.21
CA GLU A 39 11.17 -11.08 -4.47
C GLU A 39 12.51 -10.82 -5.16
N GLN A 40 12.53 -9.95 -6.17
CA GLN A 40 13.75 -9.62 -6.90
C GLN A 40 14.78 -8.97 -5.98
N VAL A 41 14.35 -8.04 -5.13
CA VAL A 41 15.25 -7.36 -4.19
C VAL A 41 15.79 -8.35 -3.17
N LEU A 42 14.93 -9.17 -2.59
CA LEU A 42 15.33 -10.12 -1.55
C LEU A 42 16.24 -11.21 -2.09
N VAL A 43 15.96 -11.72 -3.28
CA VAL A 43 16.82 -12.72 -3.94
C VAL A 43 18.20 -12.10 -4.23
N GLY A 44 18.22 -10.85 -4.68
CA GLY A 44 19.47 -10.13 -4.92
C GLY A 44 20.31 -9.99 -3.65
N MET A 45 19.66 -9.70 -2.54
CA MET A 45 20.36 -9.60 -1.24
C MET A 45 20.96 -10.92 -0.80
N LEU A 46 20.25 -12.03 -1.01
CA LEU A 46 20.76 -13.35 -0.69
C LEU A 46 21.98 -13.70 -1.50
N GLY A 47 21.98 -13.34 -2.78
CA GLY A 47 23.09 -13.61 -3.67
C GLY A 47 24.36 -12.85 -3.33
N LEU A 48 24.22 -11.70 -2.67
CA LEU A 48 25.35 -10.85 -2.29
C LEU A 48 25.89 -11.15 -0.90
N ASP A 49 25.16 -11.93 -0.11
CA ASP A 49 25.53 -12.19 1.28
C ASP A 49 26.15 -13.57 1.43
N ASP A 50 27.45 -13.62 1.67
CA ASP A 50 28.19 -14.85 1.90
C ASP A 50 28.30 -15.23 3.37
N SER A 51 27.66 -14.50 4.27
CA SER A 51 27.76 -14.76 5.69
C SER A 51 26.94 -15.98 6.08
N ASP A 52 27.41 -16.68 7.12
CA ASP A 52 26.73 -17.86 7.66
C ASP A 52 25.58 -17.49 8.62
N GLU A 53 25.26 -16.22 8.73
CA GLU A 53 24.15 -15.79 9.57
C GLU A 53 22.82 -16.35 9.07
N ASP A 54 21.87 -16.43 9.98
CA ASP A 54 20.53 -16.93 9.67
C ASP A 54 19.89 -16.12 8.54
N ARG A 55 19.83 -16.71 7.36
CA ARG A 55 19.24 -16.08 6.17
C ARG A 55 17.78 -15.78 6.37
N SER A 56 17.07 -16.63 7.10
CA SER A 56 15.64 -16.44 7.38
C SER A 56 15.40 -15.16 8.18
N ALA A 57 16.20 -14.94 9.24
CA ALA A 57 16.11 -13.74 10.05
C ALA A 57 16.45 -12.49 9.25
N LYS A 58 17.46 -12.56 8.39
CA LYS A 58 17.83 -11.44 7.53
C LYS A 58 16.72 -11.10 6.55
N LEU A 59 16.12 -12.12 5.94
CA LEU A 59 15.01 -11.92 5.01
C LEU A 59 13.82 -11.26 5.70
N GLU A 60 13.49 -11.71 6.90
CA GLU A 60 12.40 -11.10 7.67
C GLU A 60 12.65 -9.62 7.95
N ARG A 61 13.86 -9.29 8.40
CA ARG A 61 14.22 -7.89 8.68
C ARG A 61 14.20 -7.04 7.41
N ALA A 62 14.73 -7.59 6.32
CA ALA A 62 14.75 -6.90 5.04
C ALA A 62 13.35 -6.69 4.50
N PHE A 63 12.50 -7.71 4.58
CA PHE A 63 11.11 -7.61 4.16
C PHE A 63 10.36 -6.55 4.97
N LYS A 64 10.53 -6.56 6.29
CA LYS A 64 9.87 -5.60 7.17
C LYS A 64 10.30 -4.18 6.84
N LYS A 65 11.59 -3.96 6.65
CA LYS A 65 12.11 -2.63 6.29
C LYS A 65 11.58 -2.17 4.94
N LEU A 66 11.62 -3.06 3.96
CA LEU A 66 11.15 -2.77 2.61
C LEU A 66 9.64 -2.46 2.62
N HIS A 67 8.87 -3.24 3.35
CA HIS A 67 7.44 -3.04 3.48
C HIS A 67 7.13 -1.68 4.16
N ASP A 68 7.83 -1.36 5.25
CA ASP A 68 7.62 -0.10 5.97
C ASP A 68 7.91 1.10 5.06
N LEU A 69 8.97 1.02 4.25
CA LEU A 69 9.34 2.09 3.34
C LEU A 69 8.32 2.26 2.21
N THR A 70 7.91 1.17 1.59
CA THR A 70 6.94 1.21 0.49
C THR A 70 5.57 1.64 0.99
N ASP A 71 5.19 1.18 2.18
CA ASP A 71 3.92 1.58 2.81
C ASP A 71 3.92 3.09 3.10
N GLY A 72 5.02 3.59 3.66
CA GLY A 72 5.17 5.03 3.92
C GLY A 72 5.11 5.85 2.64
N LEU A 73 5.79 5.40 1.59
CA LEU A 73 5.76 6.07 0.30
C LEU A 73 4.35 6.08 -0.29
N HIS A 74 3.68 4.92 -0.27
CA HIS A 74 2.32 4.81 -0.77
C HIS A 74 1.37 5.76 -0.02
N THR A 75 1.48 5.79 1.31
CA THR A 75 0.66 6.66 2.14
C THR A 75 0.89 8.14 1.79
N ALA A 76 2.14 8.54 1.62
CA ALA A 76 2.48 9.92 1.27
C ALA A 76 1.91 10.32 -0.09
N LEU A 77 2.06 9.45 -1.09
CA LEU A 77 1.54 9.68 -2.43
C LEU A 77 0.01 9.78 -2.43
N LEU A 78 -0.63 8.85 -1.72
CA LEU A 78 -2.09 8.81 -1.64
C LEU A 78 -2.64 10.08 -0.98
N LYS A 79 -2.03 10.49 0.14
CA LYS A 79 -2.45 11.70 0.84
C LYS A 79 -2.32 12.93 -0.05
N GLY A 80 -1.20 13.04 -0.79
CA GLY A 80 -1.01 14.15 -1.71
C GLY A 80 -2.09 14.22 -2.77
N ARG A 81 -2.43 13.09 -3.38
CA ARG A 81 -3.45 13.02 -4.42
C ARG A 81 -4.84 13.35 -3.87
N VAL A 82 -5.18 12.79 -2.71
CA VAL A 82 -6.49 13.01 -2.11
C VAL A 82 -6.65 14.48 -1.72
N PHE A 83 -5.62 15.08 -1.09
CA PHE A 83 -5.68 16.49 -0.71
C PHE A 83 -5.79 17.42 -1.92
N GLU A 84 -5.10 17.12 -3.02
CA GLU A 84 -5.24 17.87 -4.26
C GLU A 84 -6.68 17.83 -4.78
N SER A 85 -7.28 16.65 -4.79
CA SER A 85 -8.66 16.45 -5.24
C SER A 85 -9.65 17.21 -4.35
N LEU A 86 -9.47 17.11 -3.03
CA LEU A 86 -10.35 17.78 -2.08
C LEU A 86 -10.22 19.30 -2.17
N ASN A 87 -9.00 19.80 -2.35
CA ASN A 87 -8.77 21.24 -2.51
C ASN A 87 -9.44 21.77 -3.78
N ALA A 88 -9.41 21.01 -4.86
CA ALA A 88 -10.09 21.39 -6.10
C ALA A 88 -11.61 21.49 -5.90
N VAL A 89 -12.20 20.53 -5.19
CA VAL A 89 -13.64 20.54 -4.88
C VAL A 89 -14.01 21.73 -4.00
N VAL A 90 -13.19 22.01 -2.97
CA VAL A 90 -13.43 23.13 -2.07
C VAL A 90 -13.33 24.47 -2.82
N LYS A 91 -12.34 24.60 -3.71
CA LYS A 91 -12.19 25.82 -4.53
C LYS A 91 -13.40 26.04 -5.43
N ASP A 92 -13.91 25.00 -6.05
CA ASP A 92 -15.10 25.09 -6.89
C ASP A 92 -16.32 25.52 -6.07
N ALA A 93 -16.47 24.98 -4.86
CA ALA A 93 -17.56 25.35 -3.97
C ALA A 93 -17.44 26.82 -3.53
N ASP A 94 -16.22 27.28 -3.22
CA ASP A 94 -15.96 28.67 -2.83
C ASP A 94 -16.26 29.64 -3.98
N VAL A 95 -15.89 29.26 -5.20
CA VAL A 95 -16.17 30.08 -6.39
C VAL A 95 -17.69 30.22 -6.60
N ASP A 96 -18.42 29.11 -6.46
CA ASP A 96 -19.87 29.09 -6.58
C ASP A 96 -20.55 29.99 -5.52
N SER A 97 -20.01 29.99 -4.29
CA SER A 97 -20.57 30.80 -3.22
C SER A 97 -20.24 32.31 -3.37
N ILE A 98 -19.14 32.62 -4.04
CA ILE A 98 -18.76 34.00 -4.30
C ILE A 98 -19.65 34.65 -5.38
N ASP A 99 -20.10 33.84 -6.34
CA ASP A 99 -20.94 34.32 -7.45
C ASP A 99 -22.38 34.64 -7.02
N ASP A 100 -22.75 34.29 -5.81
CA ASP A 100 -24.02 34.70 -5.25
C ASP A 100 -23.98 36.15 -4.74
#